data_735696ef5fe0457b14d9537c7be63015
#
_entry.id   735696ef5fe0457b14d9537c7be63015
#
_cell.length_a   1.000
_cell.length_b   1.000
_cell.length_c   1.000
_cell.angle_alpha   90.00
_cell.angle_beta   90.00
_cell.angle_gamma   90.00
#
_symmetry.space_group_name_H-M   'P 1'
#
loop_
_entity.id
_entity.type
_entity.pdbx_description
1 polymer ?
#
loop_
_entity_poly.entity_id
_entity_poly.type
_entity_poly.pdbx_seq_one_letter_code
_entity_poly.pdbx_strand_id
1 'polypeptide(L)'
;MKENFLITLHTVQETDGDKDVLDMTARASLKGEENDYYITYTDADGDFEGSQTTLHVENGSCITISRNGECNSHMIVEKDVRHISHHITPYGTFSLGVSALAIDSKMKKNGGTLNFRYCTD
;
A
#
# COMPACT_ATOMS: atom_id res chain seq x y z
N MET A 1 4.96 -11.29 -15.79
CA MET A 1 6.02 -10.71 -14.96
C MET A 1 6.24 -11.57 -13.73
N LYS A 2 7.47 -11.79 -13.35
CA LYS A 2 7.78 -12.70 -12.25
C LYS A 2 7.86 -11.95 -10.91
N GLU A 3 7.34 -12.58 -9.87
CA GLU A 3 7.44 -12.06 -8.51
C GLU A 3 8.78 -12.46 -7.91
N ASN A 4 9.85 -11.80 -8.33
CA ASN A 4 11.23 -12.17 -8.00
C ASN A 4 11.89 -11.31 -6.94
N PHE A 5 11.24 -10.22 -6.54
CA PHE A 5 11.83 -9.25 -5.63
C PHE A 5 11.27 -9.43 -4.24
N LEU A 6 12.14 -9.33 -3.25
CA LEU A 6 11.72 -9.39 -1.86
C LEU A 6 11.47 -7.96 -1.37
N ILE A 7 10.22 -7.66 -1.04
CA ILE A 7 9.80 -6.33 -0.61
C ILE A 7 9.34 -6.40 0.83
N THR A 8 9.83 -5.49 1.66
CA THR A 8 9.35 -5.34 3.03
C THR A 8 8.50 -4.08 3.12
N LEU A 9 7.28 -4.25 3.60
CA LEU A 9 6.35 -3.15 3.83
C LEU A 9 6.16 -2.96 5.33
N HIS A 10 6.37 -1.75 5.79
CA HIS A 10 6.09 -1.36 7.17
C HIS A 10 5.11 -0.21 7.13
N THR A 11 3.90 -0.45 7.63
CA THR A 11 2.84 0.55 7.59
C THR A 11 2.31 0.81 8.99
N VAL A 12 2.01 2.07 9.28
CA VAL A 12 1.36 2.48 10.50
C VAL A 12 0.12 3.27 10.14
N GLN A 13 -1.03 2.78 10.58
CA GLN A 13 -2.31 3.45 10.39
C GLN A 13 -2.75 4.05 11.72
N GLU A 14 -3.10 5.33 11.73
CA GLU A 14 -3.62 6.00 12.91
C GLU A 14 -5.06 6.42 12.68
N THR A 15 -5.94 6.03 13.60
CA THR A 15 -7.37 6.34 13.55
C THR A 15 -7.84 6.67 14.97
N ASP A 16 -8.29 7.89 15.19
CA ASP A 16 -8.84 8.33 16.48
C ASP A 16 -7.92 8.00 17.67
N GLY A 17 -6.61 8.18 17.49
CA GLY A 17 -5.64 7.92 18.55
C GLY A 17 -5.16 6.49 18.63
N ASP A 18 -5.79 5.57 17.93
CA ASP A 18 -5.34 4.18 17.85
C ASP A 18 -4.35 3.99 16.72
N LYS A 19 -3.39 3.10 16.94
CA LYS A 19 -2.38 2.77 15.94
C LYS A 19 -2.42 1.30 15.61
N ASP A 20 -2.46 1.01 14.31
CA ASP A 20 -2.28 -0.34 13.80
C ASP A 20 -0.98 -0.40 13.02
N VAL A 21 -0.14 -1.36 13.36
CA VAL A 21 1.15 -1.55 12.70
C VAL A 21 1.12 -2.84 11.93
N LEU A 22 1.50 -2.76 10.66
CA LEU A 22 1.62 -3.92 9.80
C LEU A 22 3.03 -4.00 9.25
N ASP A 23 3.70 -5.12 9.52
CA ASP A 23 4.98 -5.45 8.92
C ASP A 23 4.78 -6.67 8.04
N MET A 24 5.17 -6.55 6.78
CA MET A 24 5.00 -7.63 5.83
C MET A 24 6.21 -7.72 4.92
N THR A 25 6.65 -8.95 4.66
CA THR A 25 7.67 -9.23 3.66
C THR A 25 7.07 -10.17 2.65
N ALA A 26 7.13 -9.81 1.38
CA ALA A 26 6.54 -10.60 0.32
C ALA A 26 7.40 -10.59 -0.93
N ARG A 27 7.23 -11.64 -1.73
CA ARG A 27 7.80 -11.64 -3.06
C ARG A 27 6.86 -10.88 -3.98
N ALA A 28 7.41 -9.95 -4.73
CA ALA A 28 6.63 -9.04 -5.54
C ALA A 28 7.29 -8.78 -6.88
N SER A 29 6.50 -8.29 -7.82
CA SER A 29 7.02 -7.73 -9.06
C SER A 29 7.36 -6.27 -8.81
N LEU A 30 8.49 -5.83 -9.33
CA LEU A 30 8.93 -4.44 -9.24
C LEU A 30 9.15 -3.93 -10.65
N LYS A 31 8.52 -2.80 -10.99
CA LYS A 31 8.64 -2.20 -12.32
C LYS A 31 8.72 -0.71 -12.19
N GLY A 32 9.64 -0.09 -12.92
CA GLY A 32 9.78 1.36 -12.95
C GLY A 32 11.17 1.81 -12.57
N GLU A 33 11.26 3.03 -12.10
CA GLU A 33 12.50 3.70 -11.76
C GLU A 33 12.55 4.02 -10.27
N GLU A 34 13.68 4.52 -9.78
CA GLU A 34 13.87 4.80 -8.37
C GLU A 34 12.82 5.74 -7.78
N ASN A 35 12.40 6.74 -8.54
CA ASN A 35 11.45 7.76 -8.08
C ASN A 35 10.00 7.52 -8.56
N ASP A 36 9.77 6.50 -9.34
CA ASP A 36 8.42 6.19 -9.86
C ASP A 36 8.39 4.71 -10.20
N TYR A 37 7.78 3.92 -9.32
CA TYR A 37 7.77 2.48 -9.51
C TYR A 37 6.46 1.85 -9.03
N TYR A 38 6.23 0.64 -9.52
CA TYR A 38 5.07 -0.17 -9.16
C TYR A 38 5.53 -1.44 -8.46
N ILE A 39 4.86 -1.79 -7.38
CA ILE A 39 5.04 -3.05 -6.67
C ILE A 39 3.73 -3.80 -6.78
N THR A 40 3.77 -5.04 -7.28
CA THR A 40 2.59 -5.90 -7.38
C THR A 40 2.86 -7.23 -6.70
N TYR A 41 1.95 -7.64 -5.82
CA TYR A 41 2.05 -8.92 -5.14
C TYR A 41 0.67 -9.51 -4.92
N THR A 42 0.63 -10.82 -4.66
CA THR A 42 -0.60 -11.54 -4.31
C THR A 42 -0.56 -11.89 -2.84
N ASP A 43 -1.63 -11.60 -2.13
CA ASP A 43 -1.74 -11.94 -0.72
C ASP A 43 -1.84 -13.46 -0.56
N ALA A 44 -0.96 -14.03 0.26
CA ALA A 44 -0.86 -15.47 0.42
C ALA A 44 -1.80 -16.01 1.50
N ASP A 45 -2.19 -15.17 2.45
CA ASP A 45 -3.05 -15.59 3.56
C ASP A 45 -3.83 -14.40 4.12
N GLY A 46 -4.66 -14.66 5.13
CA GLY A 46 -5.45 -13.63 5.79
C GLY A 46 -6.74 -13.31 5.06
N ASP A 47 -7.33 -12.17 5.41
CA ASP A 47 -8.63 -11.74 4.87
C ASP A 47 -8.58 -11.43 3.38
N PHE A 48 -7.39 -11.19 2.85
CA PHE A 48 -7.20 -10.80 1.46
C PHE A 48 -6.52 -11.88 0.62
N GLU A 49 -6.51 -13.12 1.11
CA GLU A 49 -5.89 -14.23 0.40
C GLU A 49 -6.38 -14.33 -1.05
N GLY A 50 -5.45 -14.43 -1.98
CA GLY A 50 -5.75 -14.49 -3.40
C GLY A 50 -5.94 -13.14 -4.07
N SER A 51 -6.03 -12.05 -3.29
CA SER A 51 -6.16 -10.70 -3.84
C SER A 51 -4.82 -10.21 -4.37
N GLN A 52 -4.86 -9.44 -5.44
CA GLN A 52 -3.67 -8.82 -6.00
C GLN A 52 -3.62 -7.35 -5.58
N THR A 53 -2.50 -6.96 -5.00
CA THR A 53 -2.28 -5.59 -4.54
C THR A 53 -1.18 -4.94 -5.37
N THR A 54 -1.45 -3.73 -5.85
CA THR A 54 -0.49 -2.92 -6.59
C THR A 54 -0.28 -1.60 -5.86
N LEU A 55 0.99 -1.27 -5.62
CA LEU A 55 1.38 0.02 -5.06
C LEU A 55 2.13 0.80 -6.11
N HIS A 56 1.69 2.01 -6.39
CA HIS A 56 2.40 2.93 -7.26
C HIS A 56 3.00 4.03 -6.41
N VAL A 57 4.32 4.09 -6.34
CA VAL A 57 5.04 5.06 -5.51
C VAL A 57 5.65 6.13 -6.41
N GLU A 58 5.24 7.38 -6.18
CA GLU A 58 5.67 8.53 -6.99
C GLU A 58 6.46 9.51 -6.14
N ASN A 59 7.71 9.73 -6.52
CA ASN A 59 8.60 10.73 -5.92
C ASN A 59 8.75 10.62 -4.40
N GLY A 60 8.47 9.46 -3.81
CA GLY A 60 8.55 9.28 -2.37
C GLY A 60 7.54 10.08 -1.57
N SER A 61 6.55 10.68 -2.21
CA SER A 61 5.56 11.54 -1.54
C SER A 61 4.12 11.09 -1.74
N CYS A 62 3.87 10.20 -2.70
CA CYS A 62 2.52 9.74 -3.00
C CYS A 62 2.53 8.25 -3.29
N ILE A 63 1.64 7.52 -2.65
CA ILE A 63 1.48 6.08 -2.88
C ILE A 63 0.03 5.82 -3.24
N THR A 64 -0.21 5.22 -4.41
CA THR A 64 -1.54 4.76 -4.80
C THR A 64 -1.60 3.26 -4.57
N ILE A 65 -2.56 2.82 -3.77
CA ILE A 65 -2.72 1.42 -3.41
C ILE A 65 -4.02 0.92 -4.00
N SER A 66 -3.94 -0.11 -4.85
CA SER A 66 -5.10 -0.74 -5.47
C SER A 66 -5.10 -2.22 -5.13
N ARG A 67 -6.23 -2.74 -4.69
CA ARG A 67 -6.39 -4.16 -4.38
C ARG A 67 -7.57 -4.71 -5.17
N ASN A 68 -7.33 -5.80 -5.87
CA ASN A 68 -8.35 -6.49 -6.65
C ASN A 68 -8.49 -7.93 -6.18
N GLY A 69 -9.73 -8.37 -5.99
CA GLY A 69 -10.04 -9.70 -5.53
C GLY A 69 -11.45 -9.73 -5.00
N GLU A 70 -11.71 -10.51 -3.97
CA GLU A 70 -13.00 -10.55 -3.32
C GLU A 70 -13.34 -9.21 -2.68
N CYS A 71 -12.34 -8.52 -2.14
CA CYS A 71 -12.46 -7.15 -1.66
C CYS A 71 -11.67 -6.25 -2.59
N ASN A 72 -12.28 -5.18 -3.08
CA ASN A 72 -11.62 -4.21 -3.95
C ASN A 72 -11.45 -2.90 -3.19
N SER A 73 -10.26 -2.31 -3.30
CA SER A 73 -10.02 -1.02 -2.68
C SER A 73 -9.11 -0.16 -3.53
N HIS A 74 -9.27 1.14 -3.40
CA HIS A 74 -8.43 2.13 -4.04
C HIS A 74 -8.16 3.23 -3.04
N MET A 75 -6.90 3.45 -2.72
CA MET A 75 -6.49 4.41 -1.72
C MET A 75 -5.28 5.18 -2.20
N ILE A 76 -5.31 6.51 -2.02
CA ILE A 76 -4.17 7.37 -2.32
C ILE A 76 -3.66 7.91 -0.99
N VAL A 77 -2.38 7.64 -0.72
CA VAL A 77 -1.70 8.11 0.49
C VAL A 77 -0.68 9.14 0.04
N GLU A 78 -0.99 10.40 0.23
CA GLU A 78 -0.12 11.49 -0.20
C GLU A 78 0.22 12.37 1.00
N LYS A 79 1.49 12.73 1.11
CA LYS A 79 1.96 13.55 2.23
C LYS A 79 1.30 14.92 2.21
N ASP A 80 0.71 15.29 3.36
CA ASP A 80 0.05 16.58 3.59
C ASP A 80 -1.20 16.83 2.72
N VAL A 81 -1.73 15.79 2.07
CA VAL A 81 -2.95 15.91 1.26
C VAL A 81 -3.94 14.83 1.67
N ARG A 82 -5.17 15.22 1.93
CA ARG A 82 -6.24 14.28 2.27
C ARG A 82 -6.96 13.83 1.01
N HIS A 83 -7.03 12.52 0.82
CA HIS A 83 -7.76 11.91 -0.28
C HIS A 83 -8.88 11.02 0.26
N ILE A 84 -9.92 10.83 -0.51
CA ILE A 84 -10.99 9.90 -0.15
C ILE A 84 -10.68 8.54 -0.77
N SER A 85 -10.59 7.53 0.08
CA SER A 85 -10.40 6.16 -0.36
C SER A 85 -11.75 5.46 -0.48
N HIS A 86 -11.83 4.45 -1.35
CA HIS A 86 -13.04 3.67 -1.58
C HIS A 86 -12.74 2.20 -1.36
N HIS A 87 -13.61 1.55 -0.58
CA HIS A 87 -13.46 0.14 -0.23
C HIS A 87 -14.76 -0.60 -0.52
N ILE A 88 -14.68 -1.61 -1.36
CA ILE A 88 -15.82 -2.45 -1.73
C ILE A 88 -15.60 -3.84 -1.15
N THR A 89 -16.46 -4.26 -0.27
CA THR A 89 -16.38 -5.56 0.40
C THR A 89 -17.68 -6.32 0.23
N PRO A 90 -17.70 -7.65 0.50
CA PRO A 90 -18.96 -8.41 0.51
C PRO A 90 -19.98 -7.88 1.51
N TYR A 91 -19.55 -7.11 2.49
CA TYR A 91 -20.43 -6.55 3.54
C TYR A 91 -20.90 -5.14 3.23
N GLY A 92 -20.42 -4.53 2.17
CA GLY A 92 -20.81 -3.19 1.77
C GLY A 92 -19.66 -2.35 1.23
N THR A 93 -20.00 -1.13 0.84
CA THR A 93 -19.04 -0.16 0.31
C THR A 93 -18.91 0.98 1.30
N PHE A 94 -17.68 1.41 1.57
CA PHE A 94 -17.46 2.55 2.46
C PHE A 94 -16.28 3.40 1.96
N SER A 95 -16.22 4.63 2.47
CA SER A 95 -15.19 5.60 2.10
C SER A 95 -14.55 6.16 3.36
N LEU A 96 -13.24 6.44 3.26
CA LEU A 96 -12.47 7.01 4.35
C LEU A 96 -11.59 8.13 3.81
N GLY A 97 -11.37 9.16 4.62
CA GLY A 97 -10.36 10.16 4.33
C GLY A 97 -9.00 9.64 4.77
N VAL A 98 -7.98 9.81 3.93
CA VAL A 98 -6.64 9.30 4.16
C VAL A 98 -5.61 10.37 3.85
N SER A 99 -4.66 10.56 4.74
CA SER A 99 -3.51 11.43 4.49
C SER A 99 -2.25 10.83 5.07
N ALA A 100 -1.13 10.99 4.37
CA ALA A 100 0.14 10.47 4.83
C ALA A 100 0.79 11.42 5.83
N LEU A 101 1.37 10.86 6.89
CA LEU A 101 2.17 11.59 7.87
C LEU A 101 3.64 11.50 7.52
N ALA A 102 4.09 10.36 6.99
CA ALA A 102 5.46 10.14 6.57
C ALA A 102 5.52 9.03 5.54
N ILE A 103 6.41 9.15 4.58
CA ILE A 103 6.68 8.12 3.58
C ILE A 103 8.19 8.02 3.45
N ASP A 104 8.73 6.81 3.60
CA ASP A 104 10.14 6.52 3.44
C ASP A 104 10.29 5.31 2.52
N SER A 105 10.92 5.52 1.39
CA SER A 105 11.11 4.49 0.37
C SER A 105 12.59 4.25 0.13
N LYS A 106 13.01 2.98 0.27
CA LYS A 106 14.39 2.55 0.00
C LYS A 106 14.34 1.37 -0.94
N MET A 107 14.11 1.65 -2.20
CA MET A 107 13.95 0.62 -3.22
C MET A 107 15.20 0.52 -4.07
N LYS A 108 15.67 -0.71 -4.29
CA LYS A 108 16.85 -1.03 -5.10
C LYS A 108 16.46 -2.02 -6.18
N LYS A 109 17.39 -2.34 -7.07
CA LYS A 109 17.13 -3.26 -8.20
C LYS A 109 16.61 -4.64 -7.76
N ASN A 110 17.00 -5.10 -6.58
CA ASN A 110 16.67 -6.46 -6.11
C ASN A 110 15.57 -6.46 -5.06
N GLY A 111 14.89 -5.34 -4.86
CA GLY A 111 13.87 -5.20 -3.85
C GLY A 111 14.21 -4.08 -2.88
N GLY A 112 13.55 -4.03 -1.76
CA GLY A 112 13.82 -3.00 -0.77
C GLY A 112 12.75 -2.89 0.29
N THR A 113 12.70 -1.74 0.92
CA THR A 113 11.80 -1.46 2.03
C THR A 113 10.95 -0.23 1.71
N LEU A 114 9.67 -0.33 1.98
CA LEU A 114 8.74 0.79 1.90
C LEU A 114 8.09 0.96 3.26
N ASN A 115 8.31 2.12 3.87
CA ASN A 115 7.72 2.48 5.15
C ASN A 115 6.79 3.66 4.94
N PHE A 116 5.57 3.58 5.45
CA PHE A 116 4.71 4.75 5.44
C PHE A 116 3.76 4.73 6.60
N ARG A 117 3.40 5.95 7.03
CA ARG A 117 2.51 6.18 8.15
C ARG A 117 1.41 7.11 7.67
N TYR A 118 0.17 6.73 7.93
CA TYR A 118 -0.97 7.51 7.48
C TYR A 118 -2.07 7.52 8.53
N CYS A 119 -2.94 8.51 8.42
CA CYS A 119 -4.11 8.60 9.28
C CYS A 119 -5.39 8.53 8.46
N THR A 120 -6.43 8.01 9.09
CA THR A 120 -7.76 7.89 8.47
C THR A 120 -8.79 8.60 9.34
N ASP A 121 -9.84 9.09 8.69
CA ASP A 121 -10.95 9.72 9.39
C ASP A 121 -12.32 9.42 8.76
#